data_7986047ab7de4a993d36bf8bc93022ea
#
_entry.id   7986047ab7de4a993d36bf8bc93022ea
#
_cell.length_a   1.000
_cell.length_b   1.000
_cell.length_c   1.000
_cell.angle_alpha   90.00
_cell.angle_beta   90.00
_cell.angle_gamma   90.00
#
_symmetry.space_group_name_H-M   'P 1'
#
loop_
_entity.id
_entity.type
_entity.pdbx_description
1 polymer ?
#
loop_
_entity_poly.entity_id
_entity_poly.type
_entity_poly.pdbx_seq_one_letter_code
_entity_poly.pdbx_strand_id
1 'polypeptide(L)'
;MAGVDQRPGWGARMGRVLLGLVEGAAIALDAIRANRLRAGLTILGIAVGVFVVTAMSAAVHGIDSGVESSLAAAGPTTFFVTRWPIAVSSCSGDAGSCPWRHNKPLSVREVAILGALPTVHAVIAHTNTTAVAKVNDRVLTAANVDAYTAAWLEVDPGSVVSGRTFTPRENDDAAAVALVNDIVVKSLFPGGDPVGQTVTLDGHPFEVIGVYQTHGNFFDPANKPKLIVPFETARRLLAVDIHWMDLTVKPRDGVVRDDAMDDAMAALRIHRGLRPAAENTFFLYGQEKILELYNKTVFVFFLVMIVLSGIGLMVGGVGVVAIMMISVTERTREIGVRKALGATRAAILWQFLVEAVTLTTIGAVIGLIVGAGASAAIRAATPVEATIPPVAIVAALAVSAVTGVFFGLLPAMRASRLDPVAALRYE
;
A
#
# COMPACT_ATOMS: atom_id res chain seq x y z
N MET A 1 -6.52 -68.01 -15.59
CA MET A 1 -5.67 -67.39 -14.55
C MET A 1 -5.75 -65.87 -14.75
N ALA A 2 -6.56 -65.21 -13.95
CA ALA A 2 -6.80 -63.78 -14.06
C ALA A 2 -5.71 -63.04 -13.25
N GLY A 3 -4.90 -62.21 -13.93
CA GLY A 3 -3.92 -61.34 -13.30
C GLY A 3 -4.62 -60.15 -12.62
N VAL A 4 -4.52 -60.10 -11.30
CA VAL A 4 -5.01 -58.98 -10.48
C VAL A 4 -4.09 -57.81 -10.71
N ASP A 5 -4.56 -56.79 -11.47
CA ASP A 5 -3.91 -55.50 -11.69
C ASP A 5 -4.07 -54.67 -10.38
N GLN A 6 -3.09 -54.82 -9.46
CA GLN A 6 -3.02 -54.03 -8.22
C GLN A 6 -2.46 -52.63 -8.55
N ARG A 7 -3.35 -51.74 -8.97
CA ARG A 7 -3.03 -50.31 -9.02
C ARG A 7 -2.81 -49.81 -7.58
N PRO A 8 -1.63 -49.27 -7.25
CA PRO A 8 -1.36 -48.80 -5.90
C PRO A 8 -2.35 -47.67 -5.51
N GLY A 9 -3.01 -47.82 -4.36
CA GLY A 9 -4.01 -46.90 -3.86
C GLY A 9 -3.45 -45.49 -3.68
N TRP A 10 -4.33 -44.50 -3.70
CA TRP A 10 -4.03 -43.04 -3.59
C TRP A 10 -3.11 -42.73 -2.41
N GLY A 11 -3.25 -43.39 -1.24
CA GLY A 11 -2.40 -43.22 -0.07
C GLY A 11 -0.94 -43.62 -0.29
N ALA A 12 -0.70 -44.71 -1.06
CA ALA A 12 0.66 -45.18 -1.40
C ALA A 12 1.34 -44.27 -2.45
N ARG A 13 0.57 -43.52 -3.26
CA ARG A 13 1.11 -42.51 -4.18
C ARG A 13 1.48 -41.26 -3.42
N MET A 14 0.65 -40.80 -2.49
CA MET A 14 0.88 -39.62 -1.67
C MET A 14 2.09 -39.80 -0.73
N GLY A 15 2.24 -40.97 -0.11
CA GLY A 15 3.40 -41.32 0.71
C GLY A 15 4.72 -41.30 -0.07
N ARG A 16 4.72 -41.80 -1.33
CA ARG A 16 5.90 -41.77 -2.19
C ARG A 16 6.28 -40.34 -2.63
N VAL A 17 5.30 -39.46 -2.86
CA VAL A 17 5.56 -38.06 -3.20
C VAL A 17 6.16 -37.33 -1.99
N LEU A 18 5.62 -37.55 -0.80
CA LEU A 18 6.15 -36.95 0.44
C LEU A 18 7.56 -37.41 0.79
N LEU A 19 7.84 -38.72 0.65
CA LEU A 19 9.19 -39.27 0.83
C LEU A 19 10.15 -38.67 -0.20
N GLY A 20 9.76 -38.56 -1.46
CA GLY A 20 10.57 -37.93 -2.50
C GLY A 20 10.85 -36.45 -2.27
N LEU A 21 9.92 -35.69 -1.64
CA LEU A 21 10.15 -34.31 -1.25
C LEU A 21 11.15 -34.18 -0.10
N VAL A 22 11.08 -35.05 0.90
CA VAL A 22 12.02 -35.06 2.04
C VAL A 22 13.42 -35.44 1.61
N GLU A 23 13.55 -36.48 0.76
CA GLU A 23 14.84 -36.87 0.16
C GLU A 23 15.39 -35.75 -0.73
N GLY A 24 14.55 -35.12 -1.56
CA GLY A 24 14.96 -33.98 -2.40
C GLY A 24 15.44 -32.78 -1.57
N ALA A 25 14.79 -32.50 -0.45
CA ALA A 25 15.21 -31.44 0.47
C ALA A 25 16.57 -31.73 1.13
N ALA A 26 16.81 -32.99 1.54
CA ALA A 26 18.09 -33.41 2.12
C ALA A 26 19.24 -33.28 1.09
N ILE A 27 19.01 -33.74 -0.13
CA ILE A 27 19.96 -33.64 -1.23
C ILE A 27 20.25 -32.17 -1.60
N ALA A 28 19.22 -31.30 -1.62
CA ALA A 28 19.40 -29.89 -1.88
C ALA A 28 20.24 -29.21 -0.79
N LEU A 29 20.04 -29.56 0.49
CA LEU A 29 20.86 -29.07 1.59
C LEU A 29 22.34 -29.49 1.49
N ASP A 30 22.61 -30.70 1.04
CA ASP A 30 23.98 -31.19 0.83
C ASP A 30 24.64 -30.48 -0.36
N ALA A 31 23.91 -30.24 -1.46
CA ALA A 31 24.39 -29.43 -2.59
C ALA A 31 24.73 -28.01 -2.18
N ILE A 32 23.91 -27.37 -1.30
CA ILE A 32 24.18 -26.05 -0.73
C ILE A 32 25.49 -26.07 0.09
N ARG A 33 25.72 -27.12 0.89
CA ARG A 33 26.93 -27.23 1.72
C ARG A 33 28.21 -27.45 0.89
N ALA A 34 28.10 -28.16 -0.22
CA ALA A 34 29.23 -28.44 -1.12
C ALA A 34 29.73 -27.19 -1.86
N ASN A 35 28.81 -26.29 -2.25
CA ASN A 35 29.12 -25.09 -3.04
C ASN A 35 28.47 -23.81 -2.44
N ARG A 36 28.83 -23.45 -1.20
CA ARG A 36 28.17 -22.42 -0.38
C ARG A 36 28.03 -21.06 -1.06
N LEU A 37 29.08 -20.57 -1.73
CA LEU A 37 29.09 -19.25 -2.38
C LEU A 37 28.08 -19.17 -3.53
N ARG A 38 28.05 -20.19 -4.38
CA ARG A 38 27.18 -20.21 -5.55
C ARG A 38 25.72 -20.48 -5.16
N ALA A 39 25.51 -21.40 -4.22
CA ALA A 39 24.19 -21.66 -3.66
C ALA A 39 23.63 -20.41 -2.94
N GLY A 40 24.49 -19.72 -2.17
CA GLY A 40 24.13 -18.46 -1.53
C GLY A 40 23.71 -17.38 -2.51
N LEU A 41 24.44 -17.17 -3.60
CA LEU A 41 24.09 -16.20 -4.66
C LEU A 41 22.78 -16.56 -5.36
N THR A 42 22.55 -17.84 -5.63
CA THR A 42 21.30 -18.32 -6.24
C THR A 42 20.10 -18.10 -5.33
N ILE A 43 20.22 -18.50 -4.07
CA ILE A 43 19.19 -18.33 -3.05
C ILE A 43 18.92 -16.83 -2.83
N LEU A 44 19.96 -16.00 -2.80
CA LEU A 44 19.85 -14.55 -2.65
C LEU A 44 19.09 -13.92 -3.83
N GLY A 45 19.40 -14.32 -5.07
CA GLY A 45 18.68 -13.82 -6.26
C GLY A 45 17.19 -14.11 -6.19
N ILE A 46 16.81 -15.35 -5.83
CA ILE A 46 15.40 -15.75 -5.66
C ILE A 46 14.77 -15.02 -4.46
N ALA A 47 15.50 -14.95 -3.34
CA ALA A 47 15.02 -14.25 -2.14
C ALA A 47 14.75 -12.78 -2.40
N VAL A 48 15.61 -12.08 -3.14
CA VAL A 48 15.39 -10.68 -3.55
C VAL A 48 14.16 -10.55 -4.43
N GLY A 49 13.98 -11.43 -5.42
CA GLY A 49 12.79 -11.43 -6.28
C GLY A 49 11.50 -11.60 -5.49
N VAL A 50 11.45 -12.55 -4.58
CA VAL A 50 10.30 -12.81 -3.70
C VAL A 50 10.10 -11.69 -2.68
N PHE A 51 11.18 -11.17 -2.10
CA PHE A 51 11.15 -10.02 -1.19
C PHE A 51 10.47 -8.81 -1.83
N VAL A 52 10.85 -8.45 -3.06
CA VAL A 52 10.26 -7.31 -3.78
C VAL A 52 8.75 -7.49 -3.93
N VAL A 53 8.30 -8.70 -4.35
CA VAL A 53 6.86 -8.99 -4.48
C VAL A 53 6.13 -8.85 -3.15
N THR A 54 6.67 -9.44 -2.09
CA THR A 54 5.99 -9.46 -0.78
C THR A 54 5.97 -8.12 -0.10
N ALA A 55 7.09 -7.38 -0.11
CA ALA A 55 7.19 -6.05 0.48
C ALA A 55 6.27 -5.05 -0.23
N MET A 56 6.27 -5.06 -1.57
CA MET A 56 5.42 -4.18 -2.36
C MET A 56 3.95 -4.53 -2.24
N SER A 57 3.60 -5.83 -2.25
CA SER A 57 2.22 -6.27 -2.04
C SER A 57 1.68 -5.85 -0.68
N ALA A 58 2.52 -5.91 0.37
CA ALA A 58 2.15 -5.42 1.69
C ALA A 58 1.94 -3.90 1.73
N ALA A 59 2.82 -3.14 1.07
CA ALA A 59 2.70 -1.69 0.99
C ALA A 59 1.42 -1.27 0.22
N VAL A 60 1.18 -1.86 -0.95
CA VAL A 60 -0.03 -1.58 -1.75
C VAL A 60 -1.29 -1.93 -0.97
N HIS A 61 -1.34 -3.11 -0.34
CA HIS A 61 -2.51 -3.52 0.45
C HIS A 61 -2.80 -2.57 1.63
N GLY A 62 -1.74 -2.09 2.30
CA GLY A 62 -1.89 -1.10 3.37
C GLY A 62 -2.42 0.25 2.88
N ILE A 63 -2.01 0.68 1.67
CA ILE A 63 -2.51 1.89 1.04
C ILE A 63 -3.96 1.70 0.58
N ASP A 64 -4.30 0.56 -0.04
CA ASP A 64 -5.66 0.22 -0.48
C ASP A 64 -6.66 0.35 0.68
N SER A 65 -6.37 -0.29 1.82
CA SER A 65 -7.25 -0.24 2.98
C SER A 65 -7.42 1.18 3.53
N GLY A 66 -6.36 1.98 3.51
CA GLY A 66 -6.40 3.39 3.92
C GLY A 66 -7.24 4.26 3.00
N VAL A 67 -7.13 4.07 1.68
CA VAL A 67 -7.93 4.81 0.68
C VAL A 67 -9.39 4.41 0.78
N GLU A 68 -9.70 3.10 0.83
CA GLU A 68 -11.07 2.61 0.96
C GLU A 68 -11.75 3.14 2.22
N SER A 69 -11.08 3.09 3.38
CA SER A 69 -11.65 3.59 4.64
C SER A 69 -11.94 5.09 4.60
N SER A 70 -11.04 5.89 4.02
CA SER A 70 -11.22 7.32 3.89
C SER A 70 -12.38 7.70 2.97
N LEU A 71 -12.51 7.01 1.83
CA LEU A 71 -13.60 7.24 0.89
C LEU A 71 -14.94 6.75 1.43
N ALA A 72 -14.96 5.61 2.14
CA ALA A 72 -16.17 5.08 2.77
C ALA A 72 -16.72 6.03 3.83
N ALA A 73 -15.86 6.68 4.61
CA ALA A 73 -16.27 7.64 5.63
C ALA A 73 -16.93 8.90 5.02
N ALA A 74 -16.36 9.40 3.94
CA ALA A 74 -16.94 10.55 3.24
C ALA A 74 -18.31 10.25 2.61
N GLY A 75 -18.61 8.96 2.35
CA GLY A 75 -19.84 8.51 1.70
C GLY A 75 -19.78 8.55 0.17
N PRO A 76 -20.47 7.63 -0.53
CA PRO A 76 -20.29 7.40 -1.97
C PRO A 76 -20.78 8.55 -2.86
N THR A 77 -21.65 9.40 -2.35
CA THR A 77 -22.22 10.53 -3.09
C THR A 77 -21.41 11.82 -2.97
N THR A 78 -20.44 11.86 -2.04
CA THR A 78 -19.60 13.02 -1.78
C THR A 78 -18.70 13.33 -2.97
N PHE A 79 -18.51 14.62 -3.26
CA PHE A 79 -17.57 15.12 -4.26
C PHE A 79 -16.71 16.25 -3.73
N PHE A 80 -15.60 16.49 -4.40
CA PHE A 80 -14.59 17.45 -4.00
C PHE A 80 -14.54 18.62 -4.99
N VAL A 81 -14.31 19.82 -4.46
CA VAL A 81 -14.07 21.03 -5.26
C VAL A 81 -12.70 21.57 -4.88
N THR A 82 -11.83 21.69 -5.86
CA THR A 82 -10.47 22.17 -5.65
C THR A 82 -10.07 23.20 -6.70
N ARG A 83 -9.07 23.99 -6.36
CA ARG A 83 -8.43 24.92 -7.29
C ARG A 83 -7.55 24.19 -8.31
N TRP A 84 -6.98 23.06 -7.93
CA TRP A 84 -5.97 22.31 -8.68
C TRP A 84 -6.55 21.01 -9.24
N PRO A 85 -6.11 20.54 -10.40
CA PRO A 85 -6.50 19.23 -10.85
C PRO A 85 -5.89 18.16 -9.95
N ILE A 86 -6.64 17.11 -9.67
CA ILE A 86 -6.17 15.98 -8.86
C ILE A 86 -5.05 15.18 -9.56
N ALA A 87 -4.98 15.24 -10.90
CA ALA A 87 -3.91 14.63 -11.65
C ALA A 87 -2.61 15.39 -11.38
N VAL A 88 -1.59 14.70 -10.91
CA VAL A 88 -0.21 15.18 -10.95
C VAL A 88 0.21 15.23 -12.42
N SER A 89 -0.32 16.19 -13.17
CA SER A 89 0.25 16.54 -14.46
C SER A 89 1.62 17.12 -14.13
N SER A 90 2.67 16.45 -14.60
CA SER A 90 4.02 16.94 -14.55
C SER A 90 4.08 18.29 -15.26
N CYS A 91 3.85 19.35 -14.54
CA CYS A 91 4.21 20.66 -14.98
C CYS A 91 5.74 20.68 -14.97
N SER A 92 6.35 20.44 -16.11
CA SER A 92 7.78 20.59 -16.27
C SER A 92 8.10 22.07 -16.08
N GLY A 93 8.57 22.45 -14.90
CA GLY A 93 9.28 23.67 -14.51
C GLY A 93 8.98 25.03 -15.15
N ASP A 94 8.49 25.09 -16.38
CA ASP A 94 8.14 26.30 -17.09
C ASP A 94 6.78 26.86 -16.65
N ALA A 95 6.77 28.09 -16.23
CA ALA A 95 5.59 28.81 -15.71
C ALA A 95 4.40 28.86 -16.70
N GLY A 96 4.62 28.58 -17.99
CA GLY A 96 3.59 28.53 -19.02
C GLY A 96 2.89 27.19 -19.23
N SER A 97 3.43 26.11 -18.67
CA SER A 97 2.92 24.75 -18.93
C SER A 97 1.72 24.34 -18.04
N CYS A 98 1.32 25.16 -17.07
CA CYS A 98 0.23 24.87 -16.15
C CYS A 98 -0.83 25.97 -16.14
N PRO A 99 -1.83 25.91 -17.04
CA PRO A 99 -2.91 26.94 -17.11
C PRO A 99 -3.62 27.14 -15.77
N TRP A 100 -3.81 26.06 -15.01
CA TRP A 100 -4.48 26.06 -13.72
C TRP A 100 -3.71 26.78 -12.59
N ARG A 101 -2.41 27.08 -12.76
CA ARG A 101 -1.61 27.79 -11.76
C ARG A 101 -2.15 29.20 -11.47
N HIS A 102 -2.79 29.83 -12.46
CA HIS A 102 -3.38 31.14 -12.38
C HIS A 102 -4.86 31.12 -11.92
N ASN A 103 -5.42 29.94 -11.64
CA ASN A 103 -6.77 29.84 -11.14
C ASN A 103 -6.90 30.62 -9.82
N LYS A 104 -7.98 31.35 -9.66
CA LYS A 104 -8.28 32.03 -8.40
C LYS A 104 -8.48 31.00 -7.28
N PRO A 105 -7.96 31.25 -6.07
CA PRO A 105 -8.24 30.39 -4.92
C PRO A 105 -9.75 30.30 -4.67
N LEU A 106 -10.14 29.23 -4.01
CA LEU A 106 -11.50 29.09 -3.52
C LEU A 106 -11.72 30.12 -2.39
N SER A 107 -12.95 30.57 -2.22
CA SER A 107 -13.30 31.60 -1.27
C SER A 107 -14.39 31.13 -0.31
N VAL A 108 -14.42 31.71 0.91
CA VAL A 108 -15.48 31.46 1.90
C VAL A 108 -16.87 31.77 1.33
N ARG A 109 -16.95 32.74 0.39
CA ARG A 109 -18.23 33.08 -0.27
C ARG A 109 -18.72 31.92 -1.14
N GLU A 110 -17.81 31.15 -1.78
CA GLU A 110 -18.17 29.99 -2.56
C GLU A 110 -18.67 28.83 -1.68
N VAL A 111 -18.17 28.71 -0.44
CA VAL A 111 -18.73 27.77 0.56
C VAL A 111 -20.20 28.10 0.84
N ALA A 112 -20.52 29.37 1.08
CA ALA A 112 -21.88 29.81 1.32
C ALA A 112 -22.81 29.64 0.10
N ILE A 113 -22.31 29.89 -1.12
CA ILE A 113 -23.05 29.70 -2.36
C ILE A 113 -23.39 28.22 -2.58
N LEU A 114 -22.41 27.31 -2.42
CA LEU A 114 -22.62 25.87 -2.55
C LEU A 114 -23.56 25.35 -1.46
N GLY A 115 -23.41 25.81 -0.22
CA GLY A 115 -24.30 25.44 0.90
C GLY A 115 -25.75 25.89 0.73
N ALA A 116 -26.01 26.91 -0.09
CA ALA A 116 -27.37 27.39 -0.40
C ALA A 116 -28.07 26.59 -1.50
N LEU A 117 -27.38 25.66 -2.18
CA LEU A 117 -27.98 24.87 -3.25
C LEU A 117 -28.98 23.86 -2.68
N PRO A 118 -30.14 23.65 -3.34
CA PRO A 118 -31.15 22.71 -2.88
C PRO A 118 -30.71 21.26 -2.91
N THR A 119 -29.76 20.92 -3.76
CA THR A 119 -29.17 19.59 -3.93
C THR A 119 -28.07 19.28 -2.92
N VAL A 120 -27.58 20.28 -2.17
CA VAL A 120 -26.46 20.12 -1.23
C VAL A 120 -27.00 20.03 0.21
N HIS A 121 -26.46 19.09 0.98
CA HIS A 121 -26.72 18.93 2.41
C HIS A 121 -25.71 19.76 3.24
N ALA A 122 -24.41 19.58 2.97
CA ALA A 122 -23.35 20.25 3.68
C ALA A 122 -22.14 20.54 2.77
N VAL A 123 -21.44 21.62 3.08
CA VAL A 123 -20.15 21.98 2.47
C VAL A 123 -19.13 22.09 3.57
N ILE A 124 -18.10 21.29 3.49
CA ILE A 124 -17.00 21.26 4.42
C ILE A 124 -15.80 21.93 3.76
N ALA A 125 -15.44 23.11 4.25
CA ALA A 125 -14.18 23.74 3.88
C ALA A 125 -13.08 23.19 4.78
N HIS A 126 -11.95 22.87 4.17
CA HIS A 126 -10.76 22.38 4.85
C HIS A 126 -9.53 23.16 4.41
N THR A 127 -8.67 23.44 5.35
CA THR A 127 -7.30 23.90 5.12
C THR A 127 -6.43 23.45 6.28
N ASN A 128 -5.13 23.34 6.10
CA ASN A 128 -4.22 22.95 7.15
C ASN A 128 -3.03 23.91 7.29
N THR A 129 -2.43 23.90 8.46
CA THR A 129 -1.19 24.59 8.76
C THR A 129 -0.42 23.80 9.81
N THR A 130 0.82 24.22 10.07
CA THR A 130 1.61 23.68 11.18
C THR A 130 1.83 24.79 12.18
N ALA A 131 1.56 24.53 13.46
CA ALA A 131 1.71 25.48 14.54
C ALA A 131 2.55 24.92 15.68
N VAL A 132 3.12 25.81 16.48
CA VAL A 132 3.74 25.47 17.76
C VAL A 132 2.65 25.37 18.81
N ALA A 133 2.41 24.16 19.33
CA ALA A 133 1.45 23.92 20.39
C ALA A 133 2.17 23.87 21.75
N LYS A 134 1.65 24.66 22.73
CA LYS A 134 2.24 24.77 24.06
C LYS A 134 1.20 24.64 25.16
N VAL A 135 1.53 23.86 26.20
CA VAL A 135 0.77 23.77 27.46
C VAL A 135 1.78 23.82 28.60
N ASN A 136 1.73 24.84 29.43
CA ASN A 136 2.72 25.11 30.48
C ASN A 136 4.15 25.10 29.91
N ASP A 137 5.04 24.23 30.44
CA ASP A 137 6.42 24.08 29.99
C ASP A 137 6.62 23.08 28.85
N ARG A 138 5.56 22.45 28.35
CA ARG A 138 5.62 21.46 27.29
C ARG A 138 5.32 22.08 25.95
N VAL A 139 6.15 21.75 24.98
CA VAL A 139 6.07 22.36 23.63
C VAL A 139 6.13 21.26 22.58
N LEU A 140 5.23 21.31 21.63
CA LEU A 140 5.26 20.60 20.36
C LEU A 140 5.59 21.64 19.28
N THR A 141 6.79 21.53 18.71
CA THR A 141 7.31 22.53 17.74
C THR A 141 6.65 22.41 16.37
N ALA A 142 6.00 21.28 16.06
CA ALA A 142 5.31 21.04 14.79
C ALA A 142 4.07 20.19 15.04
N ALA A 143 2.97 20.81 15.41
CA ALA A 143 1.66 20.17 15.47
C ALA A 143 0.87 20.52 14.21
N ASN A 144 0.27 19.51 13.55
CA ASN A 144 -0.64 19.76 12.44
C ASN A 144 -1.94 20.37 12.98
N VAL A 145 -2.36 21.47 12.39
CA VAL A 145 -3.63 22.11 12.72
C VAL A 145 -4.50 22.06 11.48
N ASP A 146 -5.55 21.23 11.54
CA ASP A 146 -6.58 21.17 10.51
C ASP A 146 -7.73 22.09 10.88
N ALA A 147 -8.09 22.92 9.96
CA ALA A 147 -9.18 23.86 10.09
C ALA A 147 -10.37 23.40 9.25
N TYR A 148 -11.50 23.17 9.90
CA TYR A 148 -12.72 22.67 9.25
C TYR A 148 -13.92 23.55 9.55
N THR A 149 -14.92 23.56 8.65
CA THR A 149 -16.27 24.00 8.99
C THR A 149 -17.00 22.97 9.85
N ALA A 150 -18.08 23.35 10.52
CA ALA A 150 -18.69 22.57 11.61
C ALA A 150 -19.21 21.16 11.23
N ALA A 151 -19.55 20.92 9.96
CA ALA A 151 -20.06 19.63 9.49
C ALA A 151 -18.95 18.59 9.19
N TRP A 152 -17.70 18.84 9.57
CA TRP A 152 -16.55 18.02 9.20
C TRP A 152 -16.64 16.55 9.61
N LEU A 153 -17.26 16.23 10.77
CA LEU A 153 -17.46 14.84 11.22
C LEU A 153 -18.36 14.01 10.29
N GLU A 154 -19.11 14.65 9.39
CA GLU A 154 -19.95 13.91 8.44
C GLU A 154 -19.16 13.27 7.29
N VAL A 155 -17.89 13.66 7.13
CA VAL A 155 -17.01 13.19 6.04
C VAL A 155 -15.65 12.69 6.55
N ASP A 156 -15.35 12.89 7.84
CA ASP A 156 -14.11 12.43 8.45
C ASP A 156 -14.32 11.03 9.08
N PRO A 157 -13.40 10.08 8.87
CA PRO A 157 -13.52 8.73 9.41
C PRO A 157 -13.28 8.62 10.92
N GLY A 158 -12.78 9.69 11.56
CA GLY A 158 -12.47 9.70 12.99
C GLY A 158 -13.69 9.86 13.88
N SER A 159 -13.47 9.81 15.17
CA SER A 159 -14.51 9.92 16.19
C SER A 159 -14.06 10.76 17.38
N VAL A 160 -15.00 11.47 17.99
CA VAL A 160 -14.76 12.17 19.25
C VAL A 160 -14.93 11.17 20.40
N VAL A 161 -13.85 10.92 21.13
CA VAL A 161 -13.79 9.92 22.23
C VAL A 161 -14.19 10.55 23.55
N SER A 162 -13.86 11.82 23.77
CA SER A 162 -14.18 12.55 24.98
C SER A 162 -14.52 13.99 24.63
N GLY A 163 -15.46 14.60 25.36
CA GLY A 163 -15.91 15.95 25.09
C GLY A 163 -16.89 16.06 23.92
N ARG A 164 -16.77 17.10 23.11
CA ARG A 164 -17.66 17.40 21.97
C ARG A 164 -16.90 18.02 20.80
N THR A 165 -17.53 18.07 19.63
CA THR A 165 -17.08 18.90 18.51
C THR A 165 -17.58 20.34 18.63
N PHE A 166 -17.04 21.22 17.81
CA PHE A 166 -17.53 22.61 17.74
C PHE A 166 -18.81 22.73 16.91
N THR A 167 -19.61 23.70 17.27
CA THR A 167 -20.89 23.99 16.64
C THR A 167 -20.74 24.95 15.45
N PRO A 168 -21.72 25.03 14.53
CA PRO A 168 -21.71 26.03 13.45
C PRO A 168 -21.53 27.47 13.98
N ARG A 169 -22.17 27.79 15.10
CA ARG A 169 -22.06 29.13 15.72
C ARG A 169 -20.64 29.41 16.22
N GLU A 170 -19.98 28.42 16.85
CA GLU A 170 -18.58 28.58 17.29
C GLU A 170 -17.63 28.76 16.09
N ASN A 171 -17.93 28.12 14.94
CA ASN A 171 -17.19 28.39 13.71
C ASN A 171 -17.40 29.82 13.21
N ASP A 172 -18.66 30.29 13.12
CA ASP A 172 -19.00 31.59 12.57
C ASP A 172 -18.50 32.75 13.46
N ASP A 173 -18.59 32.55 14.78
CA ASP A 173 -18.09 33.50 15.79
C ASP A 173 -16.55 33.44 15.93
N ALA A 174 -15.88 32.54 15.24
CA ALA A 174 -14.45 32.29 15.35
C ALA A 174 -14.00 32.01 16.80
N ALA A 175 -14.75 31.15 17.49
CA ALA A 175 -14.43 30.77 18.86
C ALA A 175 -13.06 30.04 18.93
N ALA A 176 -12.24 30.42 19.90
CA ALA A 176 -10.91 29.85 20.11
C ALA A 176 -11.02 28.50 20.84
N VAL A 177 -11.56 27.51 20.16
CA VAL A 177 -11.72 26.13 20.64
C VAL A 177 -10.94 25.13 19.76
N ALA A 178 -10.51 24.02 20.35
CA ALA A 178 -9.75 23.00 19.63
C ALA A 178 -10.13 21.60 20.09
N LEU A 179 -10.10 20.62 19.16
CA LEU A 179 -10.01 19.21 19.49
C LEU A 179 -8.55 18.75 19.35
N VAL A 180 -8.14 17.82 20.19
CA VAL A 180 -6.78 17.28 20.20
C VAL A 180 -6.79 15.78 19.98
N ASN A 181 -5.80 15.25 19.27
CA ASN A 181 -5.68 13.80 19.14
C ASN A 181 -4.94 13.19 20.35
N ASP A 182 -4.96 11.86 20.42
CA ASP A 182 -4.33 11.08 21.50
C ASP A 182 -2.83 11.35 21.64
N ILE A 183 -2.13 11.70 20.56
CA ILE A 183 -0.69 12.01 20.56
C ILE A 183 -0.44 13.38 21.25
N VAL A 184 -1.26 14.37 20.93
CA VAL A 184 -1.20 15.68 21.60
C VAL A 184 -1.51 15.49 23.09
N VAL A 185 -2.52 14.66 23.43
CA VAL A 185 -2.86 14.36 24.83
C VAL A 185 -1.68 13.75 25.56
N LYS A 186 -1.06 12.71 25.02
CA LYS A 186 0.11 12.04 25.61
C LYS A 186 1.31 12.98 25.77
N SER A 187 1.49 13.89 24.82
CA SER A 187 2.66 14.79 24.78
C SER A 187 2.50 16.02 25.66
N LEU A 188 1.33 16.66 25.63
CA LEU A 188 1.09 17.95 26.32
C LEU A 188 0.32 17.79 27.65
N PHE A 189 -0.53 16.77 27.81
CA PHE A 189 -1.41 16.55 28.96
C PHE A 189 -1.19 15.21 29.67
N PRO A 190 0.03 14.79 30.03
CA PRO A 190 0.28 13.46 30.60
C PRO A 190 -0.41 13.33 31.96
N GLY A 191 -1.34 12.39 32.04
CA GLY A 191 -2.03 12.02 33.28
C GLY A 191 -3.22 12.92 33.67
N GLY A 192 -3.63 13.88 32.82
CA GLY A 192 -4.79 14.71 33.06
C GLY A 192 -5.85 14.62 31.93
N ASP A 193 -7.08 14.98 32.24
CA ASP A 193 -8.11 15.19 31.22
C ASP A 193 -7.79 16.50 30.47
N PRO A 194 -7.59 16.46 29.14
CA PRO A 194 -7.31 17.67 28.36
C PRO A 194 -8.54 18.55 28.19
N VAL A 195 -9.77 18.02 28.33
CA VAL A 195 -11.01 18.76 28.08
C VAL A 195 -11.17 19.86 29.11
N GLY A 196 -11.45 21.07 28.66
CA GLY A 196 -11.55 22.29 29.48
C GLY A 196 -10.20 22.95 29.81
N GLN A 197 -9.06 22.36 29.41
CA GLN A 197 -7.74 22.98 29.54
C GLN A 197 -7.41 23.85 28.34
N THR A 198 -6.44 24.76 28.51
CA THR A 198 -6.02 25.69 27.46
C THR A 198 -4.74 25.20 26.81
N VAL A 199 -4.72 25.11 25.47
CA VAL A 199 -3.53 24.92 24.64
C VAL A 199 -3.24 26.20 23.87
N THR A 200 -1.99 26.64 23.84
CA THR A 200 -1.58 27.82 23.08
C THR A 200 -1.05 27.39 21.73
N LEU A 201 -1.63 27.90 20.63
CA LEU A 201 -1.20 27.67 19.26
C LEU A 201 -0.60 28.96 18.70
N ASP A 202 0.67 28.97 18.37
CA ASP A 202 1.42 30.17 17.89
C ASP A 202 1.16 31.43 18.70
N GLY A 203 1.03 31.29 20.04
CA GLY A 203 0.79 32.38 20.96
C GLY A 203 -0.71 32.69 21.24
N HIS A 204 -1.64 32.06 20.53
CA HIS A 204 -3.09 32.25 20.75
C HIS A 204 -3.64 31.12 21.64
N PRO A 205 -4.38 31.45 22.72
CA PRO A 205 -4.98 30.46 23.60
C PRO A 205 -6.23 29.83 22.97
N PHE A 206 -6.34 28.51 23.03
CA PHE A 206 -7.49 27.72 22.60
C PHE A 206 -7.96 26.84 23.75
N GLU A 207 -9.26 26.79 23.99
CA GLU A 207 -9.85 25.83 24.91
C GLU A 207 -9.98 24.47 24.25
N VAL A 208 -9.49 23.41 24.90
CA VAL A 208 -9.66 22.03 24.42
C VAL A 208 -11.08 21.57 24.77
N ILE A 209 -11.94 21.37 23.77
CA ILE A 209 -13.34 20.98 23.94
C ILE A 209 -13.58 19.47 23.72
N GLY A 210 -12.61 18.76 23.18
CA GLY A 210 -12.74 17.33 22.98
C GLY A 210 -11.45 16.65 22.56
N VAL A 211 -11.46 15.33 22.69
CA VAL A 211 -10.41 14.43 22.23
C VAL A 211 -10.91 13.68 21.02
N TYR A 212 -10.17 13.78 19.94
CA TYR A 212 -10.47 13.17 18.67
C TYR A 212 -9.54 11.98 18.42
N GLN A 213 -10.12 10.83 18.10
CA GLN A 213 -9.36 9.66 17.68
C GLN A 213 -9.27 9.65 16.16
N THR A 214 -8.08 9.89 15.65
CA THR A 214 -7.78 9.83 14.23
C THR A 214 -7.72 8.36 13.78
N HIS A 215 -8.52 7.99 12.80
CA HIS A 215 -8.28 6.78 12.03
C HIS A 215 -7.29 7.17 10.92
N GLY A 216 -6.01 6.87 11.14
CA GLY A 216 -4.96 7.23 10.21
C GLY A 216 -5.19 6.60 8.84
N ASN A 217 -4.97 7.40 7.80
CA ASN A 217 -4.92 6.94 6.43
C ASN A 217 -3.54 7.25 5.81
N PHE A 218 -3.31 6.79 4.60
CA PHE A 218 -2.02 7.00 3.93
C PHE A 218 -1.65 8.48 3.77
N PHE A 219 -2.65 9.35 3.57
CA PHE A 219 -2.44 10.79 3.35
C PHE A 219 -2.34 11.57 4.66
N ASP A 220 -2.95 11.07 5.74
CA ASP A 220 -2.97 11.69 7.06
C ASP A 220 -2.66 10.64 8.14
N PRO A 221 -1.38 10.45 8.45
CA PRO A 221 -0.96 9.42 9.40
C PRO A 221 -1.45 9.72 10.83
N ALA A 222 -2.08 8.73 11.45
CA ALA A 222 -2.57 8.81 12.84
C ALA A 222 -1.47 9.05 13.89
N ASN A 223 -0.19 8.89 13.52
CA ASN A 223 0.94 9.03 14.45
C ASN A 223 1.52 10.45 14.54
N LYS A 224 0.88 11.46 13.96
CA LYS A 224 1.30 12.86 14.08
C LYS A 224 0.46 13.61 15.10
N PRO A 225 1.07 14.57 15.84
CA PRO A 225 0.31 15.49 16.67
C PRO A 225 -0.66 16.29 15.79
N LYS A 226 -1.95 16.19 16.09
CA LYS A 226 -3.01 16.83 15.31
C LYS A 226 -3.99 17.58 16.22
N LEU A 227 -4.30 18.80 15.84
CA LEU A 227 -5.37 19.59 16.42
C LEU A 227 -6.39 19.94 15.34
N ILE A 228 -7.66 19.99 15.71
CA ILE A 228 -8.74 20.39 14.82
C ILE A 228 -9.37 21.64 15.41
N VAL A 229 -9.46 22.69 14.60
CA VAL A 229 -10.00 23.99 15.01
C VAL A 229 -11.08 24.46 14.03
N PRO A 230 -12.00 25.36 14.45
CA PRO A 230 -12.96 25.95 13.52
C PRO A 230 -12.26 26.73 12.41
N PHE A 231 -12.77 26.62 11.20
CA PHE A 231 -12.17 27.21 10.00
C PHE A 231 -11.99 28.75 10.13
N GLU A 232 -13.03 29.45 10.58
CA GLU A 232 -12.97 30.91 10.77
C GLU A 232 -11.98 31.32 11.85
N THR A 233 -11.82 30.51 12.90
CA THR A 233 -10.84 30.75 13.96
C THR A 233 -9.43 30.65 13.43
N ALA A 234 -9.14 29.58 12.68
CA ALA A 234 -7.83 29.39 12.05
C ALA A 234 -7.51 30.54 11.08
N ARG A 235 -8.49 30.95 10.27
CA ARG A 235 -8.34 32.07 9.32
C ARG A 235 -8.02 33.40 10.01
N ARG A 236 -8.61 33.64 11.19
CA ARG A 236 -8.42 34.93 11.92
C ARG A 236 -7.18 34.92 12.81
N LEU A 237 -6.88 33.79 13.46
CA LEU A 237 -5.85 33.72 14.51
C LEU A 237 -4.55 33.08 14.06
N LEU A 238 -4.61 32.07 13.17
CA LEU A 238 -3.44 31.26 12.79
C LEU A 238 -2.89 31.61 11.40
N ALA A 239 -3.40 32.68 10.76
CA ALA A 239 -2.97 33.16 9.45
C ALA A 239 -2.83 32.01 8.41
N VAL A 240 -3.76 31.06 8.42
CA VAL A 240 -3.76 29.92 7.49
C VAL A 240 -3.84 30.39 6.05
N ASP A 241 -3.10 29.72 5.17
CA ASP A 241 -3.13 30.01 3.75
C ASP A 241 -4.36 29.39 3.08
N ILE A 242 -5.39 30.21 2.89
CA ILE A 242 -6.64 29.81 2.20
C ILE A 242 -6.43 29.48 0.71
N HIS A 243 -5.25 29.74 0.13
CA HIS A 243 -4.96 29.34 -1.25
C HIS A 243 -4.96 27.82 -1.44
N TRP A 244 -4.76 27.09 -0.35
CA TRP A 244 -4.79 25.62 -0.33
C TRP A 244 -6.11 25.05 0.19
N MET A 245 -7.13 25.91 0.35
CA MET A 245 -8.45 25.48 0.77
C MET A 245 -9.05 24.52 -0.27
N ASP A 246 -9.55 23.40 0.17
CA ASP A 246 -10.40 22.48 -0.57
C ASP A 246 -11.80 22.42 0.05
N LEU A 247 -12.78 22.02 -0.78
CA LEU A 247 -14.15 21.85 -0.32
C LEU A 247 -14.59 20.42 -0.57
N THR A 248 -15.17 19.81 0.46
CA THR A 248 -15.90 18.56 0.36
C THR A 248 -17.38 18.88 0.39
N VAL A 249 -18.10 18.46 -0.64
CA VAL A 249 -19.54 18.71 -0.78
C VAL A 249 -20.30 17.41 -0.61
N LYS A 250 -21.22 17.37 0.33
CA LYS A 250 -22.13 16.25 0.59
C LYS A 250 -23.51 16.58 0.03
N PRO A 251 -23.98 15.86 -1.01
CA PRO A 251 -25.34 16.01 -1.51
C PRO A 251 -26.38 15.60 -0.47
N ARG A 252 -27.63 16.06 -0.65
CA ARG A 252 -28.76 15.59 0.16
C ARG A 252 -29.10 14.14 -0.16
N ASP A 253 -29.65 13.46 0.82
CA ASP A 253 -30.12 12.09 0.65
C ASP A 253 -31.12 11.98 -0.51
N GLY A 254 -30.90 11.00 -1.38
CA GLY A 254 -31.71 10.78 -2.55
C GLY A 254 -31.36 11.62 -3.79
N VAL A 255 -30.41 12.56 -3.70
CA VAL A 255 -29.91 13.31 -4.84
C VAL A 255 -28.77 12.52 -5.52
N VAL A 256 -28.84 12.41 -6.84
CA VAL A 256 -27.76 11.83 -7.62
C VAL A 256 -26.55 12.76 -7.57
N ARG A 257 -25.38 12.23 -7.29
CA ARG A 257 -24.17 13.03 -7.13
C ARG A 257 -23.88 13.90 -8.35
N ASP A 258 -24.05 13.36 -9.56
CA ASP A 258 -23.74 14.06 -10.80
C ASP A 258 -24.65 15.27 -10.99
N ASP A 259 -25.94 15.18 -10.60
CA ASP A 259 -26.86 16.31 -10.59
C ASP A 259 -26.39 17.42 -9.62
N ALA A 260 -25.95 17.02 -8.42
CA ALA A 260 -25.42 17.98 -7.44
C ALA A 260 -24.08 18.61 -7.89
N MET A 261 -23.25 17.84 -8.63
CA MET A 261 -22.02 18.35 -9.22
C MET A 261 -22.32 19.36 -10.34
N ASP A 262 -23.32 19.10 -11.18
CA ASP A 262 -23.73 20.02 -12.24
C ASP A 262 -24.31 21.31 -11.68
N ASP A 263 -25.13 21.25 -10.64
CA ASP A 263 -25.65 22.42 -9.91
C ASP A 263 -24.49 23.24 -9.30
N ALA A 264 -23.56 22.57 -8.62
CA ALA A 264 -22.39 23.19 -8.04
C ALA A 264 -21.49 23.84 -9.11
N MET A 265 -21.28 23.19 -10.24
CA MET A 265 -20.55 23.71 -11.36
C MET A 265 -21.21 24.95 -11.93
N ALA A 266 -22.51 24.92 -12.17
CA ALA A 266 -23.27 26.06 -12.68
C ALA A 266 -23.19 27.25 -11.71
N ALA A 267 -23.39 27.04 -10.42
CA ALA A 267 -23.32 28.07 -9.40
C ALA A 267 -21.95 28.74 -9.32
N LEU A 268 -20.88 27.96 -9.34
CA LEU A 268 -19.51 28.47 -9.30
C LEU A 268 -19.15 29.21 -10.60
N ARG A 269 -19.56 28.72 -11.75
CA ARG A 269 -19.34 29.40 -13.04
C ARG A 269 -20.04 30.76 -13.07
N ILE A 270 -21.28 30.85 -12.60
CA ILE A 270 -22.03 32.09 -12.48
C ILE A 270 -21.32 33.04 -11.53
N HIS A 271 -20.94 32.57 -10.34
CA HIS A 271 -20.23 33.38 -9.34
C HIS A 271 -18.91 33.94 -9.86
N ARG A 272 -18.14 33.14 -10.58
CA ARG A 272 -16.86 33.55 -11.16
C ARG A 272 -16.97 34.32 -12.48
N GLY A 273 -18.19 34.52 -12.99
CA GLY A 273 -18.45 35.22 -14.26
C GLY A 273 -17.86 34.57 -15.48
N LEU A 274 -17.77 33.23 -15.50
CA LEU A 274 -17.18 32.48 -16.59
C LEU A 274 -18.13 32.45 -17.79
N ARG A 275 -17.61 32.75 -18.97
CA ARG A 275 -18.36 32.62 -20.22
C ARG A 275 -18.68 31.16 -20.52
N PRO A 276 -19.76 30.84 -21.26
CA PRO A 276 -20.14 29.44 -21.56
C PRO A 276 -19.00 28.58 -22.14
N ALA A 277 -18.20 29.14 -23.03
CA ALA A 277 -17.08 28.46 -23.69
C ALA A 277 -15.74 28.54 -22.91
N ALA A 278 -15.69 29.25 -21.76
CA ALA A 278 -14.47 29.36 -20.99
C ALA A 278 -14.23 28.10 -20.16
N GLU A 279 -12.97 27.71 -20.06
CA GLU A 279 -12.56 26.63 -19.15
C GLU A 279 -12.84 26.97 -17.69
N ASN A 280 -13.08 25.95 -16.88
CA ASN A 280 -13.30 26.14 -15.47
C ASN A 280 -11.99 26.53 -14.77
N THR A 281 -12.08 27.45 -13.83
CA THR A 281 -10.97 27.88 -12.97
C THR A 281 -10.98 27.14 -11.61
N PHE A 282 -11.66 26.03 -11.54
CA PHE A 282 -11.81 25.10 -10.43
C PHE A 282 -12.10 23.71 -10.97
N PHE A 283 -11.94 22.71 -10.16
CA PHE A 283 -12.13 21.30 -10.53
C PHE A 283 -13.12 20.66 -9.59
N LEU A 284 -14.06 19.89 -10.16
CA LEU A 284 -14.98 19.03 -9.43
C LEU A 284 -14.66 17.58 -9.78
N TYR A 285 -14.62 16.72 -8.79
CA TYR A 285 -14.44 15.29 -9.02
C TYR A 285 -15.08 14.45 -7.89
N GLY A 286 -15.70 13.37 -8.28
CA GLY A 286 -16.19 12.35 -7.36
C GLY A 286 -15.07 11.39 -6.93
N GLN A 287 -15.42 10.50 -6.02
CA GLN A 287 -14.49 9.49 -5.49
C GLN A 287 -13.92 8.58 -6.58
N GLU A 288 -14.69 8.29 -7.64
CA GLU A 288 -14.22 7.43 -8.73
C GLU A 288 -13.00 7.99 -9.44
N LYS A 289 -12.90 9.32 -9.55
CA LYS A 289 -11.73 9.94 -10.17
C LYS A 289 -10.49 9.78 -9.33
N ILE A 290 -10.64 9.82 -8.01
CA ILE A 290 -9.56 9.52 -7.06
C ILE A 290 -9.12 8.06 -7.24
N LEU A 291 -10.08 7.14 -7.24
CA LEU A 291 -9.81 5.72 -7.42
C LEU A 291 -9.18 5.40 -8.79
N GLU A 292 -9.65 6.04 -9.86
CA GLU A 292 -9.05 5.87 -11.20
C GLU A 292 -7.57 6.26 -11.21
N LEU A 293 -7.25 7.42 -10.66
CA LEU A 293 -5.86 7.91 -10.58
C LEU A 293 -5.01 7.05 -9.65
N TYR A 294 -5.57 6.65 -8.53
CA TYR A 294 -4.95 5.73 -7.59
C TYR A 294 -4.63 4.40 -8.29
N ASN A 295 -5.61 3.75 -8.91
CA ASN A 295 -5.42 2.49 -9.62
C ASN A 295 -4.39 2.60 -10.75
N LYS A 296 -4.38 3.71 -11.49
CA LYS A 296 -3.37 3.97 -12.52
C LYS A 296 -1.97 4.07 -11.92
N THR A 297 -1.83 4.74 -10.79
CA THR A 297 -0.55 4.88 -10.09
C THR A 297 -0.08 3.53 -9.54
N VAL A 298 -0.96 2.79 -8.85
CA VAL A 298 -0.68 1.45 -8.33
C VAL A 298 -0.30 0.50 -9.47
N PHE A 299 -0.97 0.56 -10.62
CA PHE A 299 -0.63 -0.25 -11.79
C PHE A 299 0.81 -0.02 -12.27
N VAL A 300 1.28 1.22 -12.30
CA VAL A 300 2.68 1.54 -12.66
C VAL A 300 3.65 0.93 -11.65
N PHE A 301 3.37 1.07 -10.34
CA PHE A 301 4.17 0.44 -9.30
C PHE A 301 4.18 -1.09 -9.43
N PHE A 302 3.03 -1.69 -9.76
CA PHE A 302 2.90 -3.13 -9.98
C PHE A 302 3.76 -3.60 -11.17
N LEU A 303 3.78 -2.83 -12.26
CA LEU A 303 4.61 -3.12 -13.42
C LEU A 303 6.11 -3.06 -13.07
N VAL A 304 6.55 -2.03 -12.35
CA VAL A 304 7.94 -1.91 -11.88
C VAL A 304 8.31 -3.09 -10.98
N MET A 305 7.41 -3.49 -10.07
CA MET A 305 7.59 -4.64 -9.19
C MET A 305 7.76 -5.95 -9.97
N ILE A 306 6.91 -6.20 -11.00
CA ILE A 306 7.02 -7.39 -11.84
C ILE A 306 8.38 -7.44 -12.54
N VAL A 307 8.83 -6.30 -13.08
CA VAL A 307 10.13 -6.21 -13.77
C VAL A 307 11.28 -6.49 -12.80
N LEU A 308 11.32 -5.83 -11.65
CA LEU A 308 12.37 -6.02 -10.65
C LEU A 308 12.39 -7.45 -10.09
N SER A 309 11.22 -7.99 -9.77
CA SER A 309 11.09 -9.38 -9.31
C SER A 309 11.52 -10.36 -10.40
N GLY A 310 11.10 -10.12 -11.65
CA GLY A 310 11.48 -10.93 -12.80
C GLY A 310 12.99 -10.97 -13.00
N ILE A 311 13.69 -9.84 -12.87
CA ILE A 311 15.15 -9.78 -12.91
C ILE A 311 15.76 -10.61 -11.77
N GLY A 312 15.29 -10.45 -10.54
CA GLY A 312 15.77 -11.22 -9.40
C GLY A 312 15.60 -12.73 -9.60
N LEU A 313 14.40 -13.16 -10.03
CA LEU A 313 14.10 -14.56 -10.32
C LEU A 313 14.90 -15.10 -11.51
N MET A 314 15.16 -14.28 -12.53
CA MET A 314 15.99 -14.69 -13.68
C MET A 314 17.45 -14.91 -13.24
N VAL A 315 18.03 -13.98 -12.49
CA VAL A 315 19.40 -14.12 -11.95
C VAL A 315 19.49 -15.35 -11.05
N GLY A 316 18.54 -15.53 -10.13
CA GLY A 316 18.44 -16.73 -9.29
C GLY A 316 18.26 -18.01 -10.12
N GLY A 317 17.41 -17.98 -11.15
CA GLY A 317 17.17 -19.10 -12.05
C GLY A 317 18.40 -19.53 -12.85
N VAL A 318 19.19 -18.59 -13.37
CA VAL A 318 20.49 -18.89 -14.00
C VAL A 318 21.44 -19.56 -13.01
N GLY A 319 21.43 -19.11 -11.75
CA GLY A 319 22.16 -19.76 -10.66
C GLY A 319 21.71 -21.21 -10.42
N VAL A 320 20.39 -21.49 -10.47
CA VAL A 320 19.84 -22.85 -10.37
C VAL A 320 20.38 -23.72 -11.50
N VAL A 321 20.34 -23.25 -12.77
CA VAL A 321 20.92 -24.01 -13.91
C VAL A 321 22.38 -24.34 -13.66
N ALA A 322 23.18 -23.37 -13.22
CA ALA A 322 24.62 -23.56 -12.98
C ALA A 322 24.89 -24.60 -11.88
N ILE A 323 24.16 -24.52 -10.74
CA ILE A 323 24.32 -25.48 -9.63
C ILE A 323 23.92 -26.89 -10.09
N MET A 324 22.75 -26.99 -10.71
CA MET A 324 22.22 -28.27 -11.17
C MET A 324 23.10 -28.94 -12.24
N MET A 325 23.70 -28.13 -13.14
CA MET A 325 24.64 -28.68 -14.16
C MET A 325 25.87 -29.26 -13.52
N ILE A 326 26.44 -28.62 -12.49
CA ILE A 326 27.57 -29.12 -11.73
C ILE A 326 27.17 -30.37 -10.95
N SER A 327 26.03 -30.34 -10.27
CA SER A 327 25.49 -31.50 -9.53
C SER A 327 25.31 -32.71 -10.43
N VAL A 328 24.85 -32.53 -11.68
CA VAL A 328 24.72 -33.60 -12.68
C VAL A 328 26.08 -34.16 -13.07
N THR A 329 27.11 -33.31 -13.29
CA THR A 329 28.46 -33.78 -13.64
C THR A 329 29.13 -34.49 -12.48
N GLU A 330 29.07 -34.00 -11.26
CA GLU A 330 29.62 -34.64 -10.06
C GLU A 330 28.97 -36.00 -9.76
N ARG A 331 27.66 -36.14 -10.06
CA ARG A 331 26.89 -37.38 -9.82
C ARG A 331 26.67 -38.24 -11.08
N THR A 332 27.45 -38.02 -12.15
CA THR A 332 27.27 -38.74 -13.43
C THR A 332 27.32 -40.26 -13.24
N ARG A 333 28.28 -40.78 -12.45
CA ARG A 333 28.43 -42.21 -12.17
C ARG A 333 27.25 -42.78 -11.38
N GLU A 334 26.75 -42.03 -10.37
CA GLU A 334 25.57 -42.42 -9.57
C GLU A 334 24.31 -42.54 -10.45
N ILE A 335 24.09 -41.56 -11.35
CA ILE A 335 23.00 -41.58 -12.33
C ILE A 335 23.13 -42.78 -13.25
N GLY A 336 24.34 -43.08 -13.70
CA GLY A 336 24.66 -44.27 -14.51
C GLY A 336 24.29 -45.58 -13.83
N VAL A 337 24.66 -45.74 -12.55
CA VAL A 337 24.30 -46.91 -11.74
C VAL A 337 22.78 -47.05 -11.60
N ARG A 338 22.07 -45.98 -11.26
CA ARG A 338 20.60 -45.99 -11.13
C ARG A 338 19.92 -46.42 -12.44
N LYS A 339 20.40 -45.92 -13.56
CA LYS A 339 19.88 -46.30 -14.88
C LYS A 339 20.19 -47.75 -15.24
N ALA A 340 21.39 -48.25 -14.92
CA ALA A 340 21.76 -49.64 -15.11
C ALA A 340 20.88 -50.60 -14.26
N LEU A 341 20.43 -50.13 -13.08
CA LEU A 341 19.50 -50.87 -12.23
C LEU A 341 18.02 -50.73 -12.66
N GLY A 342 17.73 -50.04 -13.80
CA GLY A 342 16.40 -49.96 -14.40
C GLY A 342 15.60 -48.67 -14.06
N ALA A 343 16.23 -47.63 -13.54
CA ALA A 343 15.54 -46.34 -13.32
C ALA A 343 15.10 -45.73 -14.66
N THR A 344 13.84 -45.34 -14.74
CA THR A 344 13.26 -44.70 -15.93
C THR A 344 13.76 -43.25 -16.09
N ARG A 345 13.79 -42.78 -17.35
CA ARG A 345 14.11 -41.36 -17.64
C ARG A 345 13.24 -40.41 -16.86
N ALA A 346 11.96 -40.72 -16.71
CA ALA A 346 11.00 -39.88 -15.96
C ALA A 346 11.33 -39.82 -14.46
N ALA A 347 11.80 -40.92 -13.87
CA ALA A 347 12.22 -40.97 -12.47
C ALA A 347 13.43 -40.06 -12.20
N ILE A 348 14.43 -40.08 -13.04
CA ILE A 348 15.61 -39.22 -12.95
C ILE A 348 15.20 -37.75 -13.16
N LEU A 349 14.41 -37.46 -14.20
CA LEU A 349 13.93 -36.11 -14.49
C LEU A 349 13.17 -35.54 -13.31
N TRP A 350 12.23 -36.31 -12.73
CA TRP A 350 11.45 -35.89 -11.59
C TRP A 350 12.31 -35.59 -10.36
N GLN A 351 13.28 -36.41 -10.08
CA GLN A 351 14.21 -36.23 -8.95
C GLN A 351 14.93 -34.88 -9.03
N PHE A 352 15.53 -34.56 -10.20
CA PHE A 352 16.26 -33.32 -10.40
C PHE A 352 15.32 -32.10 -10.43
N LEU A 353 14.07 -32.23 -10.92
CA LEU A 353 13.08 -31.16 -10.84
C LEU A 353 12.69 -30.86 -9.37
N VAL A 354 12.49 -31.90 -8.57
CA VAL A 354 12.19 -31.69 -7.12
C VAL A 354 13.36 -31.01 -6.44
N GLU A 355 14.60 -31.37 -6.75
CA GLU A 355 15.80 -30.72 -6.20
C GLU A 355 15.84 -29.23 -6.57
N ALA A 356 15.57 -28.87 -7.83
CA ALA A 356 15.52 -27.49 -8.29
C ALA A 356 14.40 -26.69 -7.61
N VAL A 357 13.19 -27.26 -7.52
CA VAL A 357 12.04 -26.63 -6.85
C VAL A 357 12.31 -26.43 -5.36
N THR A 358 12.95 -27.40 -4.70
CA THR A 358 13.31 -27.28 -3.28
C THR A 358 14.29 -26.12 -3.07
N LEU A 359 15.30 -25.98 -3.91
CA LEU A 359 16.28 -24.90 -3.85
C LEU A 359 15.62 -23.52 -4.02
N THR A 360 14.71 -23.40 -4.99
CA THR A 360 13.99 -22.15 -5.22
C THR A 360 13.00 -21.83 -4.11
N THR A 361 12.35 -22.84 -3.54
CA THR A 361 11.44 -22.69 -2.40
C THR A 361 12.16 -22.22 -1.14
N ILE A 362 13.38 -22.71 -0.87
CA ILE A 362 14.21 -22.20 0.23
C ILE A 362 14.48 -20.71 0.05
N GLY A 363 14.86 -20.29 -1.17
CA GLY A 363 15.04 -18.88 -1.51
C GLY A 363 13.76 -18.06 -1.29
N ALA A 364 12.61 -18.58 -1.71
CA ALA A 364 11.32 -17.95 -1.52
C ALA A 364 10.95 -17.79 -0.04
N VAL A 365 11.15 -18.81 0.78
CA VAL A 365 10.90 -18.74 2.23
C VAL A 365 11.78 -17.67 2.89
N ILE A 366 13.06 -17.60 2.54
CA ILE A 366 13.95 -16.55 3.03
C ILE A 366 13.44 -15.17 2.58
N GLY A 367 13.07 -15.02 1.31
CA GLY A 367 12.50 -13.78 0.78
C GLY A 367 11.22 -13.37 1.49
N LEU A 368 10.33 -14.31 1.81
CA LEU A 368 9.11 -14.08 2.59
C LEU A 368 9.42 -13.63 4.03
N ILE A 369 10.39 -14.26 4.70
CA ILE A 369 10.80 -13.89 6.07
C ILE A 369 11.36 -12.47 6.08
N VAL A 370 12.24 -12.14 5.14
CA VAL A 370 12.81 -10.79 5.00
C VAL A 370 11.71 -9.79 4.65
N GLY A 371 10.79 -10.14 3.75
CA GLY A 371 9.62 -9.34 3.39
C GLY A 371 8.68 -9.08 4.58
N ALA A 372 8.43 -10.08 5.40
CA ALA A 372 7.65 -9.94 6.62
C ALA A 372 8.36 -9.03 7.65
N GLY A 373 9.68 -9.15 7.78
CA GLY A 373 10.48 -8.25 8.60
C GLY A 373 10.42 -6.79 8.11
N ALA A 374 10.54 -6.57 6.81
CA ALA A 374 10.40 -5.24 6.21
C ALA A 374 8.99 -4.66 6.39
N SER A 375 7.95 -5.47 6.20
CA SER A 375 6.56 -5.09 6.46
C SER A 375 6.34 -4.69 7.93
N ALA A 376 6.91 -5.44 8.87
CA ALA A 376 6.86 -5.09 10.29
C ALA A 376 7.61 -3.78 10.61
N ALA A 377 8.76 -3.55 9.96
CA ALA A 377 9.52 -2.31 10.10
C ALA A 377 8.75 -1.11 9.52
N ILE A 378 8.08 -1.28 8.37
CA ILE A 378 7.23 -0.23 7.78
C ILE A 378 6.09 0.12 8.76
N ARG A 379 5.40 -0.87 9.34
CA ARG A 379 4.33 -0.63 10.34
C ARG A 379 4.83 0.07 11.60
N ALA A 380 6.07 -0.21 12.01
CA ALA A 380 6.66 0.45 13.19
C ALA A 380 7.09 1.91 12.90
N ALA A 381 7.51 2.20 11.66
CA ALA A 381 8.04 3.50 11.27
C ALA A 381 6.98 4.42 10.61
N THR A 382 5.90 3.84 10.08
CA THR A 382 4.85 4.55 9.35
C THR A 382 3.46 4.13 9.84
N PRO A 383 2.42 4.94 9.63
CA PRO A 383 1.04 4.59 9.96
C PRO A 383 0.40 3.60 8.98
N VAL A 384 1.14 3.17 7.96
CA VAL A 384 0.62 2.25 6.95
C VAL A 384 0.49 0.85 7.55
N GLU A 385 -0.71 0.31 7.55
CA GLU A 385 -0.98 -1.08 7.95
C GLU A 385 -0.48 -2.06 6.89
N ALA A 386 0.84 -2.09 6.66
CA ALA A 386 1.48 -2.96 5.69
C ALA A 386 1.36 -4.43 6.15
N THR A 387 0.27 -5.08 5.80
CA THR A 387 0.04 -6.51 6.03
C THR A 387 0.22 -7.28 4.74
N ILE A 388 0.91 -8.42 4.80
CA ILE A 388 1.10 -9.28 3.63
C ILE A 388 -0.20 -10.08 3.40
N PRO A 389 -0.93 -9.87 2.31
CA PRO A 389 -2.13 -10.64 2.05
C PRO A 389 -1.78 -12.11 1.79
N PRO A 390 -2.59 -13.08 2.27
CA PRO A 390 -2.31 -14.52 2.09
C PRO A 390 -2.13 -14.91 0.63
N VAL A 391 -2.84 -14.25 -0.27
CA VAL A 391 -2.72 -14.47 -1.74
C VAL A 391 -1.31 -14.17 -2.23
N ALA A 392 -0.64 -13.12 -1.70
CA ALA A 392 0.74 -12.79 -2.09
C ALA A 392 1.73 -13.86 -1.64
N ILE A 393 1.53 -14.46 -0.47
CA ILE A 393 2.36 -15.58 0.01
C ILE A 393 2.24 -16.78 -0.93
N VAL A 394 1.01 -17.18 -1.27
CA VAL A 394 0.76 -18.29 -2.18
C VAL A 394 1.32 -18.01 -3.57
N ALA A 395 1.09 -16.80 -4.09
CA ALA A 395 1.61 -16.38 -5.39
C ALA A 395 3.15 -16.39 -5.43
N ALA A 396 3.82 -15.89 -4.39
CA ALA A 396 5.28 -15.89 -4.28
C ALA A 396 5.86 -17.30 -4.29
N LEU A 397 5.27 -18.23 -3.52
CA LEU A 397 5.68 -19.63 -3.50
C LEU A 397 5.41 -20.33 -4.85
N ALA A 398 4.26 -20.07 -5.47
CA ALA A 398 3.92 -20.65 -6.77
C ALA A 398 4.86 -20.16 -7.88
N VAL A 399 5.13 -18.86 -7.95
CA VAL A 399 6.07 -18.28 -8.93
C VAL A 399 7.48 -18.81 -8.72
N SER A 400 7.93 -18.94 -7.47
CA SER A 400 9.22 -19.55 -7.15
C SER A 400 9.31 -21.02 -7.60
N ALA A 401 8.26 -21.81 -7.35
CA ALA A 401 8.21 -23.21 -7.79
C ALA A 401 8.24 -23.33 -9.34
N VAL A 402 7.46 -22.48 -10.04
CA VAL A 402 7.46 -22.40 -11.51
C VAL A 402 8.86 -22.03 -12.02
N THR A 403 9.53 -21.07 -11.38
CA THR A 403 10.91 -20.69 -11.70
C THR A 403 11.87 -21.90 -11.53
N GLY A 404 11.73 -22.63 -10.42
CA GLY A 404 12.52 -23.85 -10.17
C GLY A 404 12.30 -24.92 -11.24
N VAL A 405 11.05 -25.15 -11.65
CA VAL A 405 10.73 -26.09 -12.74
C VAL A 405 11.33 -25.61 -14.07
N PHE A 406 11.11 -24.33 -14.43
CA PHE A 406 11.55 -23.77 -15.70
C PHE A 406 13.08 -23.85 -15.87
N PHE A 407 13.82 -23.35 -14.89
CA PHE A 407 15.28 -23.35 -14.94
C PHE A 407 15.89 -24.71 -14.60
N GLY A 408 15.23 -25.55 -13.80
CA GLY A 408 15.66 -26.93 -13.50
C GLY A 408 15.43 -27.91 -14.63
N LEU A 409 14.52 -27.60 -15.57
CA LEU A 409 14.14 -28.54 -16.65
C LEU A 409 15.33 -28.93 -17.57
N LEU A 410 16.14 -27.93 -17.95
CA LEU A 410 17.27 -28.16 -18.86
C LEU A 410 18.34 -29.08 -18.25
N PRO A 411 18.88 -28.87 -17.04
CA PRO A 411 19.80 -29.79 -16.41
C PRO A 411 19.17 -31.18 -16.13
N ALA A 412 17.90 -31.20 -15.67
CA ALA A 412 17.18 -32.46 -15.42
C ALA A 412 17.02 -33.32 -16.70
N MET A 413 16.71 -32.69 -17.84
CA MET A 413 16.66 -33.36 -19.13
C MET A 413 18.02 -33.93 -19.53
N ARG A 414 19.11 -33.19 -19.32
CA ARG A 414 20.46 -33.69 -19.60
C ARG A 414 20.80 -34.90 -18.73
N ALA A 415 20.55 -34.84 -17.43
CA ALA A 415 20.73 -35.96 -16.52
C ALA A 415 19.93 -37.20 -16.94
N SER A 416 18.65 -36.99 -17.32
CA SER A 416 17.76 -38.08 -17.73
C SER A 416 18.15 -38.75 -19.05
N ARG A 417 18.97 -38.13 -19.90
CA ARG A 417 19.40 -38.62 -21.20
C ARG A 417 20.81 -39.22 -21.17
N LEU A 418 21.55 -39.18 -20.05
CA LEU A 418 22.87 -39.79 -19.93
C LEU A 418 22.85 -41.29 -20.31
N ASP A 419 23.82 -41.74 -21.09
CA ASP A 419 24.01 -43.16 -21.40
C ASP A 419 24.63 -43.86 -20.18
N PRO A 420 24.02 -44.95 -19.67
CA PRO A 420 24.54 -45.66 -18.51
C PRO A 420 25.95 -46.21 -18.72
N VAL A 421 26.28 -46.68 -19.93
CA VAL A 421 27.61 -47.22 -20.25
C VAL A 421 28.67 -46.11 -20.24
N ALA A 422 28.37 -44.98 -20.88
CA ALA A 422 29.27 -43.84 -20.90
C ALA A 422 29.42 -43.20 -19.47
N ALA A 423 28.35 -43.15 -18.68
CA ALA A 423 28.36 -42.62 -17.34
C ALA A 423 29.19 -43.45 -16.35
N LEU A 424 29.22 -44.79 -16.51
CA LEU A 424 30.03 -45.68 -15.67
C LEU A 424 31.54 -45.66 -16.02
N ARG A 425 31.88 -45.18 -17.23
CA ARG A 425 33.29 -45.02 -17.68
C ARG A 425 33.87 -43.65 -17.39
N TYR A 426 33.05 -42.76 -16.86
CA TYR A 426 33.46 -41.37 -16.50
C TYR A 426 34.33 -41.43 -15.24
N GLU A 427 35.61 -41.03 -15.33
CA GLU A 427 36.55 -40.88 -14.22
C GLU A 427 36.41 -39.50 -13.57
#